data_3b1b213e306c0ea42d97f1e71c8c9c8e
#
_entry.id   3b1b213e306c0ea42d97f1e71c8c9c8e
#
_cell.length_a   1.000
_cell.length_b   1.000
_cell.length_c   1.000
_cell.angle_alpha   90.00
_cell.angle_beta   90.00
_cell.angle_gamma   90.00
#
_symmetry.space_group_name_H-M   'P 1'
#
loop_
_entity.id
_entity.type
_entity.pdbx_description
1 polymer ?
#
loop_
_entity_poly.entity_id
_entity_poly.type
_entity_poly.pdbx_seq_one_letter_code
_entity_poly.pdbx_strand_id
1 'polypeptide(L)'
;MKTNSVFTFLLFFLILFSCNNNTGTNSFELDPIAEKKIDVLIKKMSVEEKVGQTCQITLDAILQKDAANVLIEPHQIDLKKLEEAIDTYKVGSILNVSNHTFTLENWNLITKTIQEKATSSGLKIPIIYGVDAIHGATYIQNSTLFPQEIGLAASWDTAMAKEMGRVTAYETRASGVPWNFSPVLDLGRVPIWSRFFETLGEDTYLAKTLGTKIVQGYQGEVAVDKDHVAACLKHYVGYGFPRTGRDRTPALIPERTMKEYHLPPFENAIKSGALTVMINSGEVNGIPGHANKHLLTDILKEDWGFAGFSVSDWEDFINLYKVAQTDSTLKDAIATAINAGVDMSMVPNNPEYKNYCKLFLELLNERRIKTERLDDAVRRILRVKHKLNLFDIPYTNKDDYPNFGSESHSQKAYAAAAESITLLKNKDKLLPLKTNSRIMVIGPTANSLNCLNGAWTHTWQGVDPQYNNTKNPTIYQAVKNSAQSCDLFEGSTMKMVNGDEADFYSSDLKT
;
A
#
# COMPACT_ATOMS: atom_id res chain seq x y z
N MET A 1 -8.69 15.94 -89.87
CA MET A 1 -7.54 15.73 -88.99
C MET A 1 -8.06 15.63 -87.56
N LYS A 2 -8.07 14.43 -86.98
CA LYS A 2 -8.63 14.12 -85.66
C LYS A 2 -7.46 14.14 -84.66
N THR A 3 -7.51 14.97 -83.63
CA THR A 3 -6.58 14.95 -82.51
C THR A 3 -7.27 14.26 -81.34
N ASN A 4 -6.74 13.10 -80.94
CA ASN A 4 -7.15 12.34 -79.75
C ASN A 4 -6.47 12.96 -78.55
N SER A 5 -7.29 13.42 -77.60
CA SER A 5 -6.82 13.85 -76.26
C SER A 5 -6.95 12.67 -75.28
N VAL A 6 -5.82 12.19 -74.80
CA VAL A 6 -5.75 11.15 -73.78
C VAL A 6 -5.79 11.83 -72.41
N PHE A 7 -6.89 11.62 -71.66
CA PHE A 7 -7.03 12.03 -70.26
C PHE A 7 -6.38 10.97 -69.37
N THR A 8 -5.26 11.32 -68.80
CA THR A 8 -4.59 10.49 -67.80
C THR A 8 -5.20 10.83 -66.42
N PHE A 9 -5.96 9.87 -65.86
CA PHE A 9 -6.46 9.96 -64.47
C PHE A 9 -5.34 9.59 -63.51
N LEU A 10 -4.79 10.57 -62.78
CA LEU A 10 -3.89 10.34 -61.64
C LEU A 10 -4.74 10.01 -60.41
N LEU A 11 -4.75 8.76 -60.00
CA LEU A 11 -5.35 8.34 -58.75
C LEU A 11 -4.37 8.68 -57.61
N PHE A 12 -4.66 9.75 -56.87
CA PHE A 12 -3.97 10.04 -55.61
C PHE A 12 -4.48 9.09 -54.54
N PHE A 13 -3.69 8.07 -54.22
CA PHE A 13 -3.89 7.25 -53.02
C PHE A 13 -3.48 8.06 -51.80
N LEU A 14 -4.42 8.70 -51.13
CA LEU A 14 -4.25 9.24 -49.76
C LEU A 14 -4.13 8.07 -48.81
N ILE A 15 -2.88 7.69 -48.50
CA ILE A 15 -2.57 6.84 -47.36
C ILE A 15 -2.78 7.69 -46.11
N LEU A 16 -3.95 7.55 -45.49
CA LEU A 16 -4.18 7.99 -44.13
C LEU A 16 -3.31 7.18 -43.21
N PHE A 17 -2.10 7.70 -42.92
CA PHE A 17 -1.37 7.26 -41.73
C PHE A 17 -2.23 7.66 -40.51
N SER A 18 -3.06 6.74 -40.07
CA SER A 18 -3.60 6.78 -38.73
C SER A 18 -2.40 6.71 -37.80
N CYS A 19 -1.99 7.84 -37.23
CA CYS A 19 -1.15 7.86 -36.04
C CYS A 19 -1.94 7.14 -34.94
N ASN A 20 -1.76 5.84 -34.84
CA ASN A 20 -2.06 5.12 -33.61
C ASN A 20 -1.08 5.67 -32.58
N ASN A 21 -1.47 6.71 -31.87
CA ASN A 21 -0.89 7.03 -30.58
C ASN A 21 -1.28 5.89 -29.64
N ASN A 22 -0.56 4.78 -29.75
CA ASN A 22 -0.44 3.80 -28.68
C ASN A 22 0.34 4.50 -27.53
N THR A 23 -0.32 5.39 -26.83
CA THR A 23 -0.04 5.60 -25.44
C THR A 23 -0.40 4.27 -24.79
N GLY A 24 0.61 3.46 -24.50
CA GLY A 24 0.46 2.17 -23.86
C GLY A 24 -0.30 2.34 -22.54
N THR A 25 -1.60 2.25 -22.61
CA THR A 25 -2.44 2.08 -21.46
C THR A 25 -2.31 0.62 -21.08
N ASN A 26 -1.51 0.32 -20.06
CA ASN A 26 -1.60 -0.93 -19.31
C ASN A 26 -2.95 -0.94 -18.59
N SER A 27 -4.03 -1.01 -19.34
CA SER A 27 -5.32 -1.32 -18.76
C SER A 27 -5.22 -2.74 -18.19
N PHE A 28 -5.86 -2.99 -17.04
CA PHE A 28 -5.99 -4.31 -16.45
C PHE A 28 -6.66 -5.25 -17.46
N GLU A 29 -5.87 -5.79 -18.36
CA GLU A 29 -6.40 -6.63 -19.43
C GLU A 29 -6.79 -8.00 -18.87
N LEU A 30 -8.03 -8.41 -19.09
CA LEU A 30 -8.53 -9.71 -18.65
C LEU A 30 -7.92 -10.80 -19.55
N ASP A 31 -7.25 -11.76 -18.93
CA ASP A 31 -6.78 -12.96 -19.61
C ASP A 31 -7.97 -13.97 -19.73
N PRO A 32 -8.47 -14.26 -20.95
CA PRO A 32 -9.60 -15.16 -21.12
C PRO A 32 -9.32 -16.59 -20.63
N ILE A 33 -8.05 -17.03 -20.65
CA ILE A 33 -7.66 -18.37 -20.17
C ILE A 33 -7.73 -18.41 -18.64
N ALA A 34 -7.19 -17.38 -17.98
CA ALA A 34 -7.27 -17.25 -16.53
C ALA A 34 -8.72 -17.11 -16.07
N GLU A 35 -9.53 -16.27 -16.71
CA GLU A 35 -10.96 -16.11 -16.38
C GLU A 35 -11.72 -17.45 -16.47
N LYS A 36 -11.47 -18.24 -17.50
CA LYS A 36 -12.07 -19.57 -17.63
C LYS A 36 -11.63 -20.55 -16.50
N LYS A 37 -10.35 -20.49 -16.10
CA LYS A 37 -9.86 -21.26 -14.93
C LYS A 37 -10.55 -20.81 -13.65
N ILE A 38 -10.70 -19.51 -13.45
CA ILE A 38 -11.39 -18.91 -12.30
C ILE A 38 -12.87 -19.34 -12.26
N ASP A 39 -13.58 -19.32 -13.40
CA ASP A 39 -14.96 -19.79 -13.49
C ASP A 39 -15.12 -21.24 -13.03
N VAL A 40 -14.21 -22.10 -13.49
CA VAL A 40 -14.21 -23.51 -13.07
C VAL A 40 -13.93 -23.66 -11.58
N LEU A 41 -13.02 -22.84 -11.05
CA LEU A 41 -12.64 -22.88 -9.62
C LEU A 41 -13.81 -22.41 -8.75
N ILE A 42 -14.44 -21.28 -9.05
CA ILE A 42 -15.60 -20.74 -8.30
C ILE A 42 -16.77 -21.74 -8.25
N LYS A 43 -17.01 -22.45 -9.36
CA LYS A 43 -18.05 -23.49 -9.41
C LYS A 43 -17.77 -24.69 -8.52
N LYS A 44 -16.50 -24.97 -8.21
CA LYS A 44 -16.07 -26.06 -7.32
C LYS A 44 -16.01 -25.66 -5.86
N MET A 45 -15.87 -24.36 -5.59
CA MET A 45 -15.75 -23.83 -4.23
C MET A 45 -17.04 -24.00 -3.45
N SER A 46 -16.92 -24.47 -2.20
CA SER A 46 -17.99 -24.36 -1.23
C SER A 46 -18.26 -22.90 -0.84
N VAL A 47 -19.37 -22.65 -0.19
CA VAL A 47 -19.69 -21.29 0.28
C VAL A 47 -18.69 -20.83 1.34
N GLU A 48 -18.24 -21.72 2.21
CA GLU A 48 -17.22 -21.47 3.23
C GLU A 48 -15.88 -21.11 2.60
N GLU A 49 -15.47 -21.81 1.54
CA GLU A 49 -14.25 -21.51 0.80
C GLU A 49 -14.32 -20.12 0.13
N LYS A 50 -15.49 -19.75 -0.39
CA LYS A 50 -15.71 -18.42 -0.97
C LYS A 50 -15.65 -17.33 0.10
N VAL A 51 -16.30 -17.50 1.23
CA VAL A 51 -16.27 -16.56 2.36
C VAL A 51 -14.86 -16.39 2.88
N GLY A 52 -14.13 -17.49 3.08
CA GLY A 52 -12.75 -17.44 3.56
C GLY A 52 -11.83 -16.63 2.65
N GLN A 53 -12.04 -16.67 1.31
CA GLN A 53 -11.24 -15.85 0.38
C GLN A 53 -11.43 -14.34 0.58
N THR A 54 -12.56 -13.90 1.13
CA THR A 54 -12.83 -12.50 1.45
C THR A 54 -12.28 -12.05 2.80
N CYS A 55 -11.63 -12.95 3.55
CA CYS A 55 -11.10 -12.70 4.88
C CYS A 55 -9.58 -12.52 4.84
N GLN A 56 -9.10 -11.42 5.41
CA GLN A 56 -7.67 -11.13 5.61
C GLN A 56 -7.36 -11.02 7.11
N ILE A 57 -6.32 -11.70 7.58
CA ILE A 57 -5.88 -11.70 8.98
C ILE A 57 -4.44 -11.21 9.11
N THR A 58 -4.06 -10.74 10.31
CA THR A 58 -2.64 -10.47 10.58
C THR A 58 -1.83 -11.75 10.75
N LEU A 59 -0.53 -11.67 10.50
CA LEU A 59 0.40 -12.76 10.83
C LEU A 59 0.29 -13.17 12.32
N ASP A 60 0.10 -12.20 13.21
CA ASP A 60 0.01 -12.42 14.67
C ASP A 60 -1.15 -13.35 15.09
N ALA A 61 -2.17 -13.49 14.25
CA ALA A 61 -3.27 -14.41 14.47
C ALA A 61 -2.83 -15.88 14.46
N ILE A 62 -1.75 -16.18 13.75
CA ILE A 62 -1.21 -17.53 13.56
C ILE A 62 0.18 -17.72 14.17
N LEU A 63 0.68 -16.76 14.95
CA LEU A 63 1.95 -16.89 15.67
C LEU A 63 1.76 -17.56 17.05
N GLN A 64 2.86 -18.11 17.55
CA GLN A 64 2.93 -18.65 18.90
C GLN A 64 2.85 -17.54 19.94
N LYS A 65 2.11 -17.78 21.00
CA LYS A 65 1.94 -16.88 22.13
C LYS A 65 2.14 -17.62 23.44
N ASP A 66 2.64 -16.92 24.44
CA ASP A 66 2.80 -17.45 25.79
C ASP A 66 1.44 -17.55 26.54
N ALA A 67 1.49 -17.96 27.79
CA ALA A 67 0.30 -18.09 28.64
C ALA A 67 -0.39 -16.75 28.94
N ALA A 68 0.31 -15.62 28.80
CA ALA A 68 -0.24 -14.27 28.95
C ALA A 68 -0.76 -13.70 27.60
N ASN A 69 -0.81 -14.51 26.53
CA ASN A 69 -1.21 -14.16 25.19
C ASN A 69 -0.27 -13.13 24.50
N VAL A 70 0.99 -13.08 24.93
CA VAL A 70 2.07 -12.25 24.33
C VAL A 70 2.80 -13.10 23.29
N LEU A 71 3.19 -12.48 22.17
CA LEU A 71 3.98 -13.14 21.12
C LEU A 71 5.32 -13.61 21.68
N ILE A 72 5.70 -14.86 21.39
CA ILE A 72 6.96 -15.45 21.81
C ILE A 72 8.07 -14.99 20.84
N GLU A 73 9.22 -14.60 21.39
CA GLU A 73 10.41 -14.27 20.61
C GLU A 73 11.42 -15.44 20.62
N PRO A 74 12.03 -15.79 19.47
CA PRO A 74 11.75 -15.28 18.14
C PRO A 74 10.39 -15.74 17.62
N HIS A 75 9.72 -14.90 16.85
CA HIS A 75 8.38 -15.18 16.31
C HIS A 75 8.38 -16.47 15.47
N GLN A 76 7.45 -17.36 15.76
CA GLN A 76 7.28 -18.64 15.07
C GLN A 76 5.80 -18.90 14.76
N ILE A 77 5.54 -19.56 13.66
CA ILE A 77 4.17 -19.97 13.29
C ILE A 77 3.69 -21.06 14.26
N ASP A 78 2.48 -20.88 14.79
CA ASP A 78 1.72 -21.92 15.44
C ASP A 78 0.99 -22.75 14.36
N LEU A 79 1.49 -23.95 14.10
CA LEU A 79 0.96 -24.80 13.04
C LEU A 79 -0.51 -25.18 13.25
N LYS A 80 -1.00 -25.26 14.51
CA LYS A 80 -2.41 -25.53 14.78
C LYS A 80 -3.31 -24.35 14.42
N LYS A 81 -2.88 -23.13 14.76
CA LYS A 81 -3.60 -21.91 14.37
C LYS A 81 -3.58 -21.70 12.86
N LEU A 82 -2.44 -21.98 12.20
CA LEU A 82 -2.33 -21.95 10.75
C LEU A 82 -3.29 -22.95 10.10
N GLU A 83 -3.33 -24.18 10.61
CA GLU A 83 -4.27 -25.22 10.16
C GLU A 83 -5.73 -24.81 10.36
N GLU A 84 -6.07 -24.25 11.52
CA GLU A 84 -7.42 -23.73 11.79
C GLU A 84 -7.79 -22.62 10.79
N ALA A 85 -6.91 -21.64 10.58
CA ALA A 85 -7.17 -20.54 9.66
C ALA A 85 -7.38 -21.02 8.20
N ILE A 86 -6.54 -21.97 7.74
CA ILE A 86 -6.59 -22.44 6.34
C ILE A 86 -7.61 -23.56 6.14
N ASP A 87 -7.66 -24.57 7.01
CA ASP A 87 -8.51 -25.73 6.79
C ASP A 87 -9.94 -25.56 7.29
N THR A 88 -10.13 -24.76 8.35
CA THR A 88 -11.46 -24.52 8.90
C THR A 88 -12.09 -23.27 8.29
N TYR A 89 -11.42 -22.13 8.40
CA TYR A 89 -11.96 -20.83 7.98
C TYR A 89 -11.62 -20.44 6.54
N LYS A 90 -10.76 -21.21 5.84
CA LYS A 90 -10.42 -21.01 4.42
C LYS A 90 -9.87 -19.61 4.12
N VAL A 91 -9.21 -18.99 5.10
CA VAL A 91 -8.66 -17.61 5.00
C VAL A 91 -7.86 -17.46 3.71
N GLY A 92 -8.18 -16.41 2.95
CA GLY A 92 -7.59 -16.15 1.63
C GLY A 92 -6.41 -15.19 1.63
N SER A 93 -6.19 -14.44 2.73
CA SER A 93 -5.17 -13.41 2.79
C SER A 93 -4.58 -13.24 4.19
N ILE A 94 -3.30 -12.83 4.23
CA ILE A 94 -2.58 -12.45 5.45
C ILE A 94 -1.91 -11.10 5.21
N LEU A 95 -1.75 -10.30 6.27
CA LEU A 95 -1.07 -9.00 6.17
C LEU A 95 -0.10 -8.77 7.33
N ASN A 96 0.87 -7.90 7.06
CA ASN A 96 1.82 -7.28 8.00
C ASN A 96 2.37 -8.23 9.08
N VAL A 97 3.01 -7.66 10.06
CA VAL A 97 3.41 -8.24 11.35
C VAL A 97 3.49 -7.10 12.36
N SER A 98 2.98 -7.28 13.57
CA SER A 98 2.97 -6.23 14.60
C SER A 98 4.37 -5.91 15.08
N ASN A 99 4.75 -4.64 14.98
CA ASN A 99 5.95 -4.06 15.59
C ASN A 99 7.22 -4.92 15.53
N HIS A 100 7.38 -5.73 14.48
CA HIS A 100 8.53 -6.61 14.32
C HIS A 100 9.09 -6.52 12.90
N THR A 101 10.39 -6.83 12.76
CA THR A 101 11.10 -6.82 11.48
C THR A 101 11.91 -8.09 11.35
N PHE A 102 11.61 -8.90 10.36
CA PHE A 102 12.29 -10.17 10.13
C PHE A 102 13.49 -10.02 9.20
N THR A 103 14.43 -10.94 9.33
CA THR A 103 15.44 -11.16 8.28
C THR A 103 14.76 -11.74 7.02
N LEU A 104 15.43 -11.61 5.89
CA LEU A 104 14.93 -12.18 4.64
C LEU A 104 14.74 -13.70 4.71
N GLU A 105 15.64 -14.40 5.43
CA GLU A 105 15.54 -15.83 5.69
C GLU A 105 14.26 -16.20 6.45
N ASN A 106 13.98 -15.44 7.52
CA ASN A 106 12.79 -15.70 8.34
C ASN A 106 11.50 -15.42 7.55
N TRP A 107 11.48 -14.35 6.75
CA TRP A 107 10.37 -14.07 5.86
C TRP A 107 10.11 -15.21 4.87
N ASN A 108 11.17 -15.71 4.21
CA ASN A 108 11.03 -16.83 3.27
C ASN A 108 10.53 -18.10 3.97
N LEU A 109 10.99 -18.38 5.21
CA LEU A 109 10.49 -19.51 5.99
C LEU A 109 9.00 -19.35 6.32
N ILE A 110 8.58 -18.18 6.80
CA ILE A 110 7.20 -17.87 7.17
C ILE A 110 6.29 -17.98 5.94
N THR A 111 6.60 -17.28 4.86
CA THR A 111 5.77 -17.26 3.65
C THR A 111 5.71 -18.64 2.98
N LYS A 112 6.81 -19.37 2.94
CA LYS A 112 6.84 -20.74 2.44
C LYS A 112 5.95 -21.67 3.28
N THR A 113 6.07 -21.63 4.62
CA THR A 113 5.24 -22.47 5.53
C THR A 113 3.75 -22.23 5.33
N ILE A 114 3.36 -20.96 5.19
CA ILE A 114 1.95 -20.58 4.92
C ILE A 114 1.49 -21.12 3.57
N GLN A 115 2.29 -20.95 2.53
CA GLN A 115 1.92 -21.35 1.18
C GLN A 115 1.91 -22.85 0.98
N GLU A 116 2.85 -23.59 1.59
CA GLU A 116 2.85 -25.06 1.57
C GLU A 116 1.59 -25.61 2.23
N LYS A 117 1.14 -25.02 3.35
CA LYS A 117 -0.14 -25.40 3.97
C LYS A 117 -1.32 -25.07 3.06
N ALA A 118 -1.40 -23.87 2.49
CA ALA A 118 -2.51 -23.45 1.65
C ALA A 118 -2.61 -24.28 0.35
N THR A 119 -1.48 -24.58 -0.29
CA THR A 119 -1.47 -25.34 -1.54
C THR A 119 -1.53 -26.86 -1.38
N SER A 120 -1.40 -27.35 -0.17
CA SER A 120 -1.66 -28.77 0.17
C SER A 120 -3.10 -29.02 0.63
N SER A 121 -3.89 -27.98 0.88
CA SER A 121 -5.24 -28.05 1.47
C SER A 121 -6.34 -27.76 0.45
N GLY A 122 -7.47 -28.43 0.57
CA GLY A 122 -8.70 -28.16 -0.20
C GLY A 122 -8.47 -27.98 -1.71
N LEU A 123 -8.91 -26.88 -2.26
CA LEU A 123 -8.75 -26.53 -3.68
C LEU A 123 -7.37 -25.95 -4.03
N LYS A 124 -6.40 -25.99 -3.12
CA LYS A 124 -5.02 -25.55 -3.31
C LYS A 124 -4.91 -24.07 -3.71
N ILE A 125 -5.76 -23.23 -3.12
CA ILE A 125 -5.76 -21.79 -3.40
C ILE A 125 -4.67 -21.12 -2.57
N PRO A 126 -3.68 -20.48 -3.20
CA PRO A 126 -2.59 -19.81 -2.47
C PRO A 126 -3.09 -18.62 -1.66
N ILE A 127 -2.38 -18.29 -0.57
CA ILE A 127 -2.62 -17.07 0.21
C ILE A 127 -2.05 -15.87 -0.55
N ILE A 128 -2.77 -14.75 -0.56
CA ILE A 128 -2.18 -13.47 -0.93
C ILE A 128 -1.72 -12.74 0.34
N TYR A 129 -0.42 -12.48 0.43
CA TYR A 129 0.18 -11.78 1.58
C TYR A 129 0.45 -10.32 1.22
N GLY A 130 0.03 -9.38 2.06
CA GLY A 130 0.22 -7.95 1.85
C GLY A 130 0.99 -7.25 2.97
N VAL A 131 1.75 -6.21 2.63
CA VAL A 131 2.47 -5.36 3.60
C VAL A 131 2.37 -3.88 3.22
N ASP A 132 2.63 -3.00 4.20
CA ASP A 132 2.75 -1.56 3.99
C ASP A 132 4.20 -1.16 3.67
N ALA A 133 4.68 -1.46 2.47
CA ALA A 133 5.98 -1.05 1.99
C ALA A 133 5.87 0.28 1.20
N ILE A 134 5.61 1.39 1.92
CA ILE A 134 5.22 2.67 1.31
C ILE A 134 6.42 3.38 0.70
N HIS A 135 7.55 3.44 1.40
CA HIS A 135 8.76 4.12 0.94
C HIS A 135 10.01 3.23 1.00
N GLY A 136 9.86 1.99 0.59
CA GLY A 136 10.85 0.92 0.66
C GLY A 136 10.23 -0.32 1.30
N ALA A 137 10.93 -1.45 1.29
CA ALA A 137 10.41 -2.71 1.81
C ALA A 137 10.42 -2.72 3.34
N THR A 138 9.29 -2.31 3.95
CA THR A 138 9.07 -2.29 5.40
C THR A 138 8.99 -3.71 5.96
N TYR A 139 9.27 -3.87 7.25
CA TYR A 139 9.27 -5.13 8.00
C TYR A 139 10.36 -6.14 7.60
N ILE A 140 11.34 -5.72 6.79
CA ILE A 140 12.45 -6.56 6.35
C ILE A 140 13.78 -5.91 6.76
N GLN A 141 14.61 -6.65 7.50
CA GLN A 141 15.94 -6.16 7.91
C GLN A 141 16.85 -5.98 6.70
N ASN A 142 17.63 -4.91 6.71
CA ASN A 142 18.59 -4.55 5.64
C ASN A 142 17.96 -4.26 4.27
N SER A 143 16.66 -4.03 4.20
CA SER A 143 16.02 -3.52 2.99
C SER A 143 16.38 -2.06 2.72
N THR A 144 16.22 -1.63 1.48
CA THR A 144 16.45 -0.26 1.06
C THR A 144 15.23 0.60 1.37
N LEU A 145 15.45 1.73 2.08
CA LEU A 145 14.42 2.71 2.40
C LEU A 145 14.67 4.00 1.63
N PHE A 146 13.61 4.55 1.07
CA PHE A 146 13.58 5.81 0.33
C PHE A 146 13.02 6.93 1.19
N PRO A 147 13.10 8.21 0.76
CA PRO A 147 12.33 9.28 1.39
C PRO A 147 10.84 8.93 1.48
N GLN A 148 10.16 9.45 2.49
CA GLN A 148 8.70 9.41 2.54
C GLN A 148 8.09 9.99 1.25
N GLU A 149 6.87 9.61 0.87
CA GLU A 149 6.27 10.01 -0.40
C GLU A 149 6.21 11.54 -0.58
N ILE A 150 6.03 12.32 0.50
CA ILE A 150 6.07 13.79 0.44
C ILE A 150 7.46 14.32 0.05
N GLY A 151 8.53 13.68 0.53
CA GLY A 151 9.90 14.01 0.15
C GLY A 151 10.19 13.62 -1.30
N LEU A 152 9.76 12.42 -1.71
CA LEU A 152 9.85 11.99 -3.10
C LEU A 152 9.12 12.95 -4.03
N ALA A 153 7.93 13.41 -3.66
CA ALA A 153 7.14 14.36 -4.43
C ALA A 153 7.85 15.72 -4.60
N ALA A 154 8.64 16.14 -3.61
CA ALA A 154 9.41 17.39 -3.68
C ALA A 154 10.49 17.37 -4.77
N SER A 155 10.95 16.19 -5.21
CA SER A 155 11.90 16.06 -6.33
C SER A 155 11.29 16.37 -7.69
N TRP A 156 9.98 16.14 -7.87
CA TRP A 156 9.25 16.19 -9.15
C TRP A 156 9.79 15.17 -10.19
N ASP A 157 10.64 14.25 -9.78
CA ASP A 157 11.27 13.27 -10.66
C ASP A 157 10.40 12.01 -10.83
N THR A 158 9.80 11.89 -12.00
CA THR A 158 8.94 10.75 -12.35
C THR A 158 9.73 9.46 -12.59
N ALA A 159 10.99 9.56 -12.99
CA ALA A 159 11.87 8.40 -13.18
C ALA A 159 12.30 7.84 -11.81
N MET A 160 12.62 8.73 -10.86
CA MET A 160 12.92 8.37 -9.48
C MET A 160 11.72 7.72 -8.79
N ALA A 161 10.51 8.26 -8.99
CA ALA A 161 9.28 7.67 -8.46
C ALA A 161 9.05 6.23 -8.97
N LYS A 162 9.28 5.99 -10.26
CA LYS A 162 9.22 4.65 -10.83
C LYS A 162 10.31 3.73 -10.27
N GLU A 163 11.52 4.24 -10.12
CA GLU A 163 12.66 3.48 -9.61
C GLU A 163 12.49 3.11 -8.13
N MET A 164 11.99 4.03 -7.30
CA MET A 164 11.59 3.74 -5.91
C MET A 164 10.58 2.58 -5.89
N GLY A 165 9.54 2.65 -6.72
CA GLY A 165 8.57 1.57 -6.84
C GLY A 165 9.22 0.24 -7.25
N ARG A 166 10.11 0.24 -8.24
CA ARG A 166 10.79 -0.95 -8.71
C ARG A 166 11.67 -1.61 -7.64
N VAL A 167 12.48 -0.82 -6.93
CA VAL A 167 13.34 -1.33 -5.84
C VAL A 167 12.51 -1.87 -4.70
N THR A 168 11.48 -1.12 -4.28
CA THR A 168 10.55 -1.55 -3.23
C THR A 168 9.87 -2.87 -3.61
N ALA A 169 9.39 -3.00 -4.86
CA ALA A 169 8.76 -4.23 -5.34
C ALA A 169 9.71 -5.42 -5.29
N TYR A 170 10.91 -5.27 -5.84
CA TYR A 170 11.93 -6.30 -5.86
C TYR A 170 12.27 -6.81 -4.46
N GLU A 171 12.51 -5.89 -3.52
CA GLU A 171 12.89 -6.25 -2.15
C GLU A 171 11.71 -6.80 -1.33
N THR A 172 10.49 -6.30 -1.56
CA THR A 172 9.28 -6.88 -0.97
C THR A 172 9.02 -8.28 -1.53
N ARG A 173 9.15 -8.47 -2.83
CA ARG A 173 8.97 -9.80 -3.46
C ARG A 173 10.01 -10.81 -2.99
N ALA A 174 11.24 -10.38 -2.75
CA ALA A 174 12.30 -11.22 -2.19
C ALA A 174 11.92 -11.87 -0.85
N SER A 175 11.10 -11.20 -0.03
CA SER A 175 10.57 -11.76 1.22
C SER A 175 9.45 -12.79 1.03
N GLY A 176 8.98 -13.00 -0.20
CA GLY A 176 7.84 -13.85 -0.50
C GLY A 176 6.49 -13.13 -0.47
N VAL A 177 6.49 -11.82 -0.25
CA VAL A 177 5.27 -11.00 -0.19
C VAL A 177 4.94 -10.44 -1.57
N PRO A 178 3.79 -10.78 -2.16
CA PRO A 178 3.44 -10.39 -3.52
C PRO A 178 2.55 -9.13 -3.62
N TRP A 179 2.18 -8.50 -2.52
CA TRP A 179 1.21 -7.41 -2.51
C TRP A 179 1.65 -6.28 -1.59
N ASN A 180 1.62 -5.05 -2.08
CA ASN A 180 2.04 -3.85 -1.36
C ASN A 180 0.88 -2.85 -1.23
N PHE A 181 0.60 -2.37 0.00
CA PHE A 181 -0.42 -1.37 0.30
C PHE A 181 0.07 0.06 0.03
N SER A 182 0.44 0.33 -1.21
CA SER A 182 0.99 1.60 -1.72
C SER A 182 0.71 1.69 -3.23
N PRO A 183 0.68 2.91 -3.84
CA PRO A 183 0.98 4.22 -3.28
C PRO A 183 -0.17 4.86 -2.51
N VAL A 184 0.16 5.88 -1.67
CA VAL A 184 -0.82 6.75 -1.03
C VAL A 184 -1.19 7.87 -1.99
N LEU A 185 -2.42 7.84 -2.50
CA LEU A 185 -2.94 8.80 -3.48
C LEU A 185 -3.87 9.86 -2.86
N ASP A 186 -3.95 9.88 -1.52
CA ASP A 186 -4.61 10.96 -0.81
C ASP A 186 -3.91 12.29 -1.07
N LEU A 187 -4.69 13.37 -1.26
CA LEU A 187 -4.11 14.69 -1.46
C LEU A 187 -3.77 15.34 -0.11
N GLY A 188 -2.52 15.79 0.03
CA GLY A 188 -2.01 16.51 1.19
C GLY A 188 -2.47 17.96 1.23
N ARG A 189 -3.76 18.20 1.49
CA ARG A 189 -4.35 19.55 1.56
C ARG A 189 -4.68 20.02 2.97
N VAL A 190 -4.52 19.15 3.96
CA VAL A 190 -4.74 19.44 5.37
C VAL A 190 -3.44 19.21 6.15
N PRO A 191 -2.55 20.22 6.28
CA PRO A 191 -1.21 20.04 6.86
C PRO A 191 -1.18 19.54 8.31
N ILE A 192 -2.27 19.71 9.06
CA ILE A 192 -2.40 19.21 10.44
C ILE A 192 -2.88 17.75 10.51
N TRP A 193 -3.17 17.10 9.38
CA TRP A 193 -3.48 15.69 9.34
C TRP A 193 -2.23 14.86 9.60
N SER A 194 -2.31 13.93 10.56
CA SER A 194 -1.15 13.16 11.05
C SER A 194 -0.45 12.33 9.96
N ARG A 195 -1.18 11.94 8.90
CA ARG A 195 -0.66 11.15 7.78
C ARG A 195 -0.31 11.98 6.53
N PHE A 196 -0.24 13.31 6.69
CA PHE A 196 0.13 14.23 5.60
C PHE A 196 1.45 13.83 4.90
N PHE A 197 2.43 13.37 5.68
CA PHE A 197 3.76 12.99 5.19
C PHE A 197 3.75 11.77 4.24
N GLU A 198 2.71 10.94 4.30
CA GLU A 198 2.55 9.78 3.41
C GLU A 198 2.09 10.18 2.00
N THR A 199 1.63 11.42 1.79
CA THR A 199 1.03 11.86 0.53
C THR A 199 2.06 12.33 -0.48
N LEU A 200 1.66 12.33 -1.75
CA LEU A 200 2.43 12.96 -2.84
C LEU A 200 2.16 14.48 -2.97
N GLY A 201 1.72 15.13 -1.87
CA GLY A 201 1.46 16.56 -1.80
C GLY A 201 0.04 16.96 -2.18
N GLU A 202 -0.17 18.28 -2.32
CA GLU A 202 -1.51 18.87 -2.50
C GLU A 202 -1.97 18.97 -3.96
N ASP A 203 -1.04 18.84 -4.91
CA ASP A 203 -1.31 19.02 -6.34
C ASP A 203 -1.81 17.72 -6.98
N THR A 204 -3.02 17.77 -7.54
CA THR A 204 -3.68 16.63 -8.18
C THR A 204 -2.89 16.08 -9.37
N TYR A 205 -2.27 16.97 -10.18
CA TYR A 205 -1.51 16.54 -11.34
C TYR A 205 -0.22 15.82 -10.93
N LEU A 206 0.49 16.35 -9.94
CA LEU A 206 1.70 15.75 -9.41
C LEU A 206 1.40 14.39 -8.77
N ALA A 207 0.41 14.32 -7.87
CA ALA A 207 -0.02 13.07 -7.23
C ALA A 207 -0.44 12.00 -8.27
N LYS A 208 -1.22 12.41 -9.29
CA LYS A 208 -1.61 11.55 -10.40
C LYS A 208 -0.39 11.02 -11.16
N THR A 209 0.56 11.89 -11.49
CA THR A 209 1.72 11.56 -12.33
C THR A 209 2.70 10.65 -11.57
N LEU A 210 3.11 11.05 -10.37
CA LEU A 210 4.05 10.28 -9.56
C LEU A 210 3.44 8.96 -9.09
N GLY A 211 2.19 8.98 -8.59
CA GLY A 211 1.50 7.76 -8.16
C GLY A 211 1.37 6.72 -9.27
N THR A 212 1.09 7.15 -10.50
CA THR A 212 1.09 6.26 -11.67
C THR A 212 2.48 5.65 -11.92
N LYS A 213 3.54 6.44 -11.78
CA LYS A 213 4.92 5.94 -11.95
C LYS A 213 5.32 4.94 -10.86
N ILE A 214 4.90 5.18 -9.63
CA ILE A 214 5.10 4.23 -8.52
C ILE A 214 4.40 2.90 -8.83
N VAL A 215 3.13 2.93 -9.29
CA VAL A 215 2.40 1.73 -9.71
C VAL A 215 3.13 0.98 -10.83
N GLN A 216 3.64 1.69 -11.84
CA GLN A 216 4.44 1.10 -12.92
C GLN A 216 5.74 0.47 -12.39
N GLY A 217 6.35 1.06 -11.36
CA GLY A 217 7.50 0.48 -10.67
C GLY A 217 7.14 -0.79 -9.90
N TYR A 218 6.02 -0.80 -9.19
CA TYR A 218 5.57 -1.97 -8.42
C TYR A 218 5.19 -3.14 -9.31
N GLN A 219 4.44 -2.91 -10.38
CA GLN A 219 3.79 -3.96 -11.16
C GLN A 219 4.49 -4.28 -12.49
N GLY A 220 5.52 -3.50 -12.87
CA GLY A 220 6.08 -3.56 -14.22
C GLY A 220 5.19 -2.87 -15.26
N GLU A 221 5.65 -2.83 -16.51
CA GLU A 221 4.90 -2.17 -17.60
C GLU A 221 4.02 -3.13 -18.40
N VAL A 222 4.35 -4.41 -18.40
CA VAL A 222 3.69 -5.41 -19.25
C VAL A 222 2.96 -6.46 -18.41
N ALA A 223 3.61 -6.99 -17.39
CA ALA A 223 3.05 -8.03 -16.52
C ALA A 223 3.72 -7.99 -15.14
N VAL A 224 2.99 -8.45 -14.12
CA VAL A 224 3.56 -8.67 -12.79
C VAL A 224 4.33 -9.99 -12.83
N ASP A 225 5.63 -9.90 -12.85
CA ASP A 225 6.53 -11.06 -12.85
C ASP A 225 7.10 -11.36 -11.44
N LYS A 226 8.12 -12.20 -11.36
CA LYS A 226 8.75 -12.59 -10.10
C LYS A 226 9.43 -11.44 -9.33
N ASP A 227 9.75 -10.33 -10.00
CA ASP A 227 10.44 -9.17 -9.42
C ASP A 227 9.48 -8.05 -9.01
N HIS A 228 8.17 -8.23 -9.25
CA HIS A 228 7.13 -7.24 -9.05
C HIS A 228 6.07 -7.68 -8.03
N VAL A 229 5.31 -6.72 -7.52
CA VAL A 229 4.21 -6.91 -6.57
C VAL A 229 2.95 -6.21 -7.05
N ALA A 230 1.77 -6.64 -6.59
CA ALA A 230 0.55 -5.88 -6.80
C ALA A 230 0.59 -4.55 -6.02
N ALA A 231 0.21 -3.46 -6.65
CA ALA A 231 -0.05 -2.18 -5.99
C ALA A 231 -1.44 -2.18 -5.34
N CYS A 232 -1.58 -1.47 -4.22
CA CYS A 232 -2.86 -1.20 -3.58
C CYS A 232 -3.01 0.31 -3.38
N LEU A 233 -3.81 0.93 -4.23
CA LEU A 233 -4.04 2.37 -4.18
C LEU A 233 -4.79 2.74 -2.90
N LYS A 234 -4.29 3.71 -2.13
CA LYS A 234 -4.94 4.08 -0.88
C LYS A 234 -4.91 5.59 -0.61
N HIS A 235 -5.86 6.09 0.14
CA HIS A 235 -7.06 5.40 0.64
C HIS A 235 -8.28 5.93 -0.14
N TYR A 236 -8.92 5.09 -0.90
CA TYR A 236 -9.97 5.47 -1.85
C TYR A 236 -11.27 5.84 -1.13
N VAL A 237 -11.72 7.08 -1.10
CA VAL A 237 -11.17 8.33 -1.61
C VAL A 237 -11.55 9.47 -0.66
N GLY A 238 -10.70 10.52 -0.60
CA GLY A 238 -10.99 11.72 0.19
C GLY A 238 -10.54 11.67 1.65
N TYR A 239 -9.78 10.65 2.05
CA TYR A 239 -9.29 10.43 3.40
C TYR A 239 -8.34 11.54 3.89
N GLY A 240 -7.47 12.04 3.02
CA GLY A 240 -6.52 13.12 3.31
C GLY A 240 -7.15 14.52 3.46
N PHE A 241 -8.50 14.60 3.56
CA PHE A 241 -9.22 15.87 3.69
C PHE A 241 -10.15 15.91 4.92
N PRO A 242 -9.70 15.45 6.12
CA PRO A 242 -10.52 15.44 7.31
C PRO A 242 -10.81 16.87 7.77
N ARG A 243 -12.09 17.17 8.01
CA ARG A 243 -12.54 18.52 8.44
C ARG A 243 -11.85 19.00 9.72
N THR A 244 -11.55 18.10 10.63
CA THR A 244 -10.92 18.41 11.92
C THR A 244 -9.41 18.38 11.90
N GLY A 245 -8.80 17.86 10.83
CA GLY A 245 -7.37 17.53 10.76
C GLY A 245 -7.00 16.25 11.51
N ARG A 246 -7.91 15.64 12.26
CA ARG A 246 -7.66 14.36 12.94
C ARG A 246 -7.90 13.19 12.01
N ASP A 247 -7.10 12.15 12.21
CA ASP A 247 -7.23 10.92 11.43
C ASP A 247 -8.60 10.26 11.61
N ARG A 248 -9.07 9.55 10.59
CA ARG A 248 -10.36 8.81 10.56
C ARG A 248 -11.58 9.66 10.89
N THR A 249 -11.53 10.98 10.65
CA THR A 249 -12.67 11.87 10.87
C THR A 249 -13.31 12.35 9.57
N PRO A 250 -14.57 12.83 9.61
CA PRO A 250 -15.33 13.14 8.41
C PRO A 250 -14.72 14.19 7.50
N ALA A 251 -14.81 13.96 6.20
CA ALA A 251 -14.52 14.93 5.13
C ALA A 251 -15.81 15.48 4.53
N LEU A 252 -15.85 16.79 4.23
CA LEU A 252 -16.92 17.42 3.46
C LEU A 252 -16.36 17.84 2.11
N ILE A 253 -16.66 17.07 1.09
CA ILE A 253 -16.12 17.24 -0.27
C ILE A 253 -17.27 17.32 -1.27
N PRO A 254 -17.59 18.51 -1.81
CA PRO A 254 -18.58 18.62 -2.87
C PRO A 254 -18.26 17.71 -4.06
N GLU A 255 -19.28 17.18 -4.70
CA GLU A 255 -19.14 16.21 -5.81
C GLU A 255 -18.21 16.73 -6.93
N ARG A 256 -18.32 18.00 -7.29
CA ARG A 256 -17.43 18.63 -8.26
C ARG A 256 -15.99 18.61 -7.79
N THR A 257 -15.72 18.93 -6.53
CA THR A 257 -14.38 18.92 -5.92
C THR A 257 -13.80 17.50 -5.89
N MET A 258 -14.66 16.50 -5.57
CA MET A 258 -14.30 15.10 -5.60
C MET A 258 -13.82 14.68 -7.00
N LYS A 259 -14.59 15.00 -8.03
CA LYS A 259 -14.28 14.67 -9.44
C LYS A 259 -13.09 15.44 -10.01
N GLU A 260 -12.90 16.68 -9.56
CA GLU A 260 -11.83 17.55 -10.10
C GLU A 260 -10.47 17.27 -9.45
N TYR A 261 -10.45 16.92 -8.16
CA TYR A 261 -9.20 16.82 -7.41
C TYR A 261 -8.92 15.43 -6.85
N HIS A 262 -9.85 14.80 -6.16
CA HIS A 262 -9.56 13.59 -5.37
C HIS A 262 -9.63 12.29 -6.19
N LEU A 263 -10.52 12.19 -7.15
CA LEU A 263 -10.67 10.99 -8.00
C LEU A 263 -9.56 10.82 -9.05
N PRO A 264 -9.03 11.87 -9.72
CA PRO A 264 -8.11 11.70 -10.85
C PRO A 264 -6.82 10.94 -10.54
N PRO A 265 -6.16 11.04 -9.36
CA PRO A 265 -5.00 10.22 -9.04
C PRO A 265 -5.31 8.72 -9.07
N PHE A 266 -6.44 8.31 -8.49
CA PHE A 266 -6.89 6.92 -8.47
C PHE A 266 -7.31 6.43 -9.86
N GLU A 267 -8.12 7.21 -10.57
CA GLU A 267 -8.58 6.86 -11.92
C GLU A 267 -7.40 6.60 -12.87
N ASN A 268 -6.39 7.47 -12.84
CA ASN A 268 -5.22 7.32 -13.70
C ASN A 268 -4.38 6.11 -13.35
N ALA A 269 -4.20 5.84 -12.06
CA ALA A 269 -3.47 4.65 -11.59
C ALA A 269 -4.21 3.35 -11.95
N ILE A 270 -5.55 3.32 -11.85
CA ILE A 270 -6.38 2.20 -12.29
C ILE A 270 -6.27 1.98 -13.80
N LYS A 271 -6.37 3.03 -14.58
CA LYS A 271 -6.18 2.97 -16.05
C LYS A 271 -4.77 2.49 -16.43
N SER A 272 -3.78 2.68 -15.56
CA SER A 272 -2.43 2.16 -15.73
C SER A 272 -2.27 0.70 -15.31
N GLY A 273 -3.33 0.05 -14.81
CA GLY A 273 -3.33 -1.36 -14.47
C GLY A 273 -3.19 -1.70 -13.00
N ALA A 274 -3.39 -0.75 -12.07
CA ALA A 274 -3.37 -1.04 -10.64
C ALA A 274 -4.32 -2.19 -10.27
N LEU A 275 -3.83 -3.15 -9.47
CA LEU A 275 -4.52 -4.41 -9.22
C LEU A 275 -5.48 -4.37 -8.04
N THR A 276 -5.25 -3.50 -7.06
CA THR A 276 -6.08 -3.44 -5.85
C THR A 276 -6.26 -2.02 -5.35
N VAL A 277 -7.30 -1.82 -4.54
CA VAL A 277 -7.65 -0.52 -3.93
C VAL A 277 -8.00 -0.75 -2.48
N MET A 278 -7.41 0.03 -1.56
CA MET A 278 -7.79 0.08 -0.15
C MET A 278 -8.72 1.27 0.10
N ILE A 279 -9.78 1.03 0.85
CA ILE A 279 -10.86 1.99 1.04
C ILE A 279 -10.51 2.97 2.15
N ASN A 280 -10.99 4.20 2.03
CA ASN A 280 -10.89 5.27 3.01
C ASN A 280 -11.53 4.87 4.36
N SER A 281 -10.75 4.98 5.44
CA SER A 281 -11.21 4.72 6.83
C SER A 281 -12.09 5.82 7.43
N GLY A 282 -12.22 6.97 6.75
CA GLY A 282 -13.09 8.05 7.17
C GLY A 282 -14.45 8.00 6.49
N GLU A 283 -15.18 9.09 6.60
CA GLU A 283 -16.45 9.30 5.88
C GLU A 283 -16.36 10.50 4.95
N VAL A 284 -17.10 10.44 3.87
CA VAL A 284 -17.26 11.54 2.92
C VAL A 284 -18.73 11.97 2.89
N ASN A 285 -18.97 13.25 3.21
CA ASN A 285 -20.32 13.83 3.20
C ASN A 285 -21.33 13.05 4.06
N GLY A 286 -20.89 12.52 5.20
CA GLY A 286 -21.73 11.77 6.14
C GLY A 286 -21.93 10.28 5.80
N ILE A 287 -21.21 9.75 4.77
CA ILE A 287 -21.26 8.33 4.43
C ILE A 287 -19.87 7.73 4.66
N PRO A 288 -19.73 6.74 5.57
CA PRO A 288 -18.48 6.01 5.73
C PRO A 288 -17.98 5.41 4.42
N GLY A 289 -16.65 5.45 4.19
CA GLY A 289 -16.06 4.95 2.93
C GLY A 289 -16.52 3.54 2.59
N HIS A 290 -16.59 2.66 3.58
CA HIS A 290 -16.99 1.26 3.43
C HIS A 290 -18.51 1.04 3.21
N ALA A 291 -19.34 2.05 3.46
CA ALA A 291 -20.78 2.03 3.17
C ALA A 291 -21.14 2.79 1.89
N ASN A 292 -20.15 3.42 1.24
CA ASN A 292 -20.38 4.33 0.12
C ASN A 292 -20.48 3.57 -1.23
N LYS A 293 -21.66 3.03 -1.51
CA LYS A 293 -21.92 2.32 -2.77
C LYS A 293 -21.63 3.16 -3.99
N HIS A 294 -21.93 4.47 -3.98
CA HIS A 294 -21.67 5.35 -5.10
C HIS A 294 -20.17 5.39 -5.47
N LEU A 295 -19.29 5.54 -4.49
CA LEU A 295 -17.85 5.54 -4.75
C LEU A 295 -17.33 4.14 -5.11
N LEU A 296 -17.76 3.09 -4.38
CA LEU A 296 -17.20 1.74 -4.52
C LEU A 296 -17.75 0.96 -5.70
N THR A 297 -19.03 1.08 -5.99
CA THR A 297 -19.68 0.34 -7.07
C THR A 297 -19.83 1.21 -8.30
N ASP A 298 -20.57 2.32 -8.20
CA ASP A 298 -20.98 3.07 -9.38
C ASP A 298 -19.75 3.71 -10.08
N ILE A 299 -18.86 4.40 -9.32
CA ILE A 299 -17.67 5.03 -9.89
C ILE A 299 -16.54 4.02 -10.11
N LEU A 300 -16.08 3.33 -9.04
CA LEU A 300 -14.88 2.49 -9.12
C LEU A 300 -15.08 1.29 -10.07
N LYS A 301 -16.15 0.52 -9.85
CA LYS A 301 -16.33 -0.74 -10.56
C LYS A 301 -17.07 -0.59 -11.88
N GLU A 302 -18.12 0.24 -11.95
CA GLU A 302 -18.96 0.38 -13.13
C GLU A 302 -18.41 1.44 -14.09
N ASP A 303 -18.24 2.71 -13.66
CA ASP A 303 -17.80 3.79 -14.55
C ASP A 303 -16.35 3.60 -15.01
N TRP A 304 -15.43 3.20 -14.11
CA TRP A 304 -14.03 3.00 -14.46
C TRP A 304 -13.69 1.59 -14.91
N GLY A 305 -14.61 0.64 -14.77
CA GLY A 305 -14.39 -0.75 -15.15
C GLY A 305 -13.29 -1.45 -14.34
N PHE A 306 -13.08 -1.05 -13.07
CA PHE A 306 -12.04 -1.65 -12.23
C PHE A 306 -12.25 -3.15 -12.06
N ALA A 307 -11.33 -3.93 -12.61
CA ALA A 307 -11.41 -5.38 -12.65
C ALA A 307 -10.69 -6.11 -11.50
N GLY A 308 -9.88 -5.37 -10.72
CA GLY A 308 -9.24 -5.84 -9.49
C GLY A 308 -10.18 -5.92 -8.30
N PHE A 309 -9.68 -6.08 -7.10
CA PHE A 309 -10.49 -6.11 -5.89
C PHE A 309 -10.23 -4.91 -4.95
N SER A 310 -11.26 -4.56 -4.18
CA SER A 310 -11.18 -3.60 -3.09
C SER A 310 -11.03 -4.31 -1.75
N VAL A 311 -10.13 -3.81 -0.91
CA VAL A 311 -9.93 -4.28 0.48
C VAL A 311 -10.29 -3.17 1.46
N SER A 312 -10.87 -3.52 2.62
CA SER A 312 -11.07 -2.54 3.69
C SER A 312 -9.72 -2.08 4.25
N ASP A 313 -9.72 -0.97 4.96
CA ASP A 313 -8.64 -0.62 5.87
C ASP A 313 -8.85 -1.31 7.23
N TRP A 314 -7.98 -1.04 8.19
CA TRP A 314 -7.85 -1.71 9.48
C TRP A 314 -9.14 -1.68 10.31
N GLU A 315 -9.76 -2.85 10.49
CA GLU A 315 -11.00 -3.07 11.26
C GLU A 315 -12.21 -2.24 10.84
N ASP A 316 -12.28 -1.72 9.62
CA ASP A 316 -13.30 -0.75 9.28
C ASP A 316 -14.71 -1.34 9.15
N PHE A 317 -14.86 -2.65 9.00
CA PHE A 317 -16.18 -3.27 9.17
C PHE A 317 -16.66 -3.17 10.62
N ILE A 318 -15.75 -3.34 11.58
CA ILE A 318 -16.03 -3.15 13.01
C ILE A 318 -16.33 -1.67 13.30
N ASN A 319 -15.62 -0.76 12.64
CA ASN A 319 -15.79 0.68 12.84
C ASN A 319 -17.12 1.21 12.33
N LEU A 320 -17.77 0.56 11.33
CA LEU A 320 -19.12 0.94 10.90
C LEU A 320 -20.15 0.88 12.05
N TYR A 321 -20.03 -0.11 12.96
CA TYR A 321 -20.96 -0.21 14.08
C TYR A 321 -20.41 0.38 15.39
N LYS A 322 -19.08 0.35 15.63
CA LYS A 322 -18.50 0.88 16.89
C LYS A 322 -18.25 2.38 16.86
N VAL A 323 -17.79 2.92 15.73
CA VAL A 323 -17.34 4.31 15.60
C VAL A 323 -18.33 5.16 14.83
N ALA A 324 -18.60 4.80 13.57
CA ALA A 324 -19.54 5.54 12.71
C ALA A 324 -21.00 5.35 13.14
N GLN A 325 -21.31 4.25 13.82
CA GLN A 325 -22.66 3.89 14.31
C GLN A 325 -23.74 3.93 13.22
N THR A 326 -23.33 3.66 11.98
CA THR A 326 -24.27 3.53 10.85
C THR A 326 -24.99 2.19 10.86
N ASP A 327 -24.42 1.21 11.54
CA ASP A 327 -24.94 -0.14 11.70
C ASP A 327 -25.08 -0.51 13.18
N SER A 328 -26.07 -1.34 13.51
CA SER A 328 -26.35 -1.71 14.92
C SER A 328 -25.49 -2.86 15.41
N THR A 329 -24.98 -3.71 14.52
CA THR A 329 -24.20 -4.90 14.83
C THR A 329 -23.10 -5.12 13.80
N LEU A 330 -22.07 -5.91 14.14
CA LEU A 330 -21.08 -6.36 13.18
C LEU A 330 -21.69 -7.07 11.98
N LYS A 331 -22.77 -7.83 12.21
CA LYS A 331 -23.50 -8.53 11.14
C LYS A 331 -24.10 -7.54 10.14
N ASP A 332 -24.72 -6.46 10.62
CA ASP A 332 -25.27 -5.42 9.76
C ASP A 332 -24.15 -4.71 8.98
N ALA A 333 -23.05 -4.37 9.67
CA ALA A 333 -21.89 -3.75 9.08
C ALA A 333 -21.26 -4.59 7.96
N ILE A 334 -21.15 -5.91 8.12
CA ILE A 334 -20.70 -6.82 7.07
C ILE A 334 -21.63 -6.75 5.85
N ALA A 335 -22.96 -6.79 6.10
CA ALA A 335 -23.94 -6.71 5.00
C ALA A 335 -23.83 -5.38 4.26
N THR A 336 -23.72 -4.25 4.98
CA THR A 336 -23.56 -2.91 4.43
C THR A 336 -22.31 -2.81 3.56
N ALA A 337 -21.14 -3.18 4.09
CA ALA A 337 -19.87 -3.04 3.38
C ALA A 337 -19.79 -3.93 2.13
N ILE A 338 -20.15 -5.21 2.25
CA ILE A 338 -20.12 -6.15 1.11
C ILE A 338 -21.07 -5.71 0.00
N ASN A 339 -22.30 -5.28 0.35
CA ASN A 339 -23.29 -4.82 -0.63
C ASN A 339 -22.92 -3.44 -1.23
N ALA A 340 -22.15 -2.61 -0.51
CA ALA A 340 -21.61 -1.37 -1.07
C ALA A 340 -20.51 -1.61 -2.11
N GLY A 341 -19.86 -2.78 -2.08
CA GLY A 341 -18.86 -3.13 -3.09
C GLY A 341 -17.49 -3.55 -2.55
N VAL A 342 -17.32 -3.69 -1.22
CA VAL A 342 -16.07 -4.20 -0.64
C VAL A 342 -15.91 -5.67 -0.97
N ASP A 343 -14.70 -6.10 -1.40
CA ASP A 343 -14.44 -7.47 -1.80
C ASP A 343 -13.71 -8.30 -0.73
N MET A 344 -12.84 -7.64 0.06
CA MET A 344 -12.07 -8.28 1.12
C MET A 344 -12.11 -7.46 2.40
N SER A 345 -12.35 -8.11 3.53
CA SER A 345 -12.32 -7.48 4.85
C SER A 345 -10.97 -7.70 5.52
N MET A 346 -10.31 -6.61 5.88
CA MET A 346 -9.15 -6.62 6.75
C MET A 346 -9.63 -6.77 8.20
N VAL A 347 -9.55 -7.99 8.72
CA VAL A 347 -9.94 -8.35 10.09
C VAL A 347 -8.69 -8.73 10.88
N PRO A 348 -7.85 -7.76 11.28
CA PRO A 348 -6.51 -8.03 11.79
C PRO A 348 -6.50 -8.74 13.14
N ASN A 349 -7.49 -8.47 14.00
CA ASN A 349 -7.49 -8.97 15.37
C ASN A 349 -8.13 -10.35 15.49
N ASN A 350 -7.44 -11.26 16.12
CA ASN A 350 -7.98 -12.58 16.49
C ASN A 350 -8.76 -12.46 17.81
N PRO A 351 -9.98 -13.04 17.96
CA PRO A 351 -10.62 -14.04 17.09
C PRO A 351 -11.66 -13.49 16.10
N GLU A 352 -11.68 -12.22 15.81
CA GLU A 352 -12.75 -11.55 15.04
C GLU A 352 -12.95 -12.15 13.64
N TYR A 353 -11.89 -12.68 13.00
CA TYR A 353 -12.03 -13.32 11.69
C TYR A 353 -12.96 -14.55 11.71
N LYS A 354 -12.98 -15.29 12.83
CA LYS A 354 -13.87 -16.46 13.01
C LYS A 354 -15.33 -16.02 13.05
N ASN A 355 -15.57 -14.92 13.77
CA ASN A 355 -16.90 -14.31 13.86
C ASN A 355 -17.34 -13.72 12.53
N TYR A 356 -16.43 -13.05 11.82
CA TYR A 356 -16.67 -12.55 10.46
C TYR A 356 -17.14 -13.67 9.52
N CYS A 357 -16.40 -14.76 9.43
CA CYS A 357 -16.77 -15.87 8.56
C CYS A 357 -18.15 -16.47 8.94
N LYS A 358 -18.42 -16.66 10.24
CA LYS A 358 -19.72 -17.16 10.74
C LYS A 358 -20.86 -16.22 10.34
N LEU A 359 -20.73 -14.93 10.64
CA LEU A 359 -21.77 -13.94 10.36
C LEU A 359 -22.01 -13.76 8.86
N PHE A 360 -20.96 -13.87 8.05
CA PHE A 360 -21.11 -13.79 6.60
C PHE A 360 -21.93 -14.97 6.06
N LEU A 361 -21.67 -16.20 6.54
CA LEU A 361 -22.46 -17.38 6.17
C LEU A 361 -23.94 -17.24 6.59
N GLU A 362 -24.20 -16.69 7.78
CA GLU A 362 -25.58 -16.38 8.21
C GLU A 362 -26.26 -15.38 7.25
N LEU A 363 -25.55 -14.31 6.85
CA LEU A 363 -26.07 -13.30 5.92
C LEU A 363 -26.42 -13.85 4.54
N LEU A 364 -25.64 -14.81 4.05
CA LEU A 364 -25.97 -15.53 2.81
C LEU A 364 -27.23 -16.39 2.95
N ASN A 365 -27.33 -17.13 4.07
CA ASN A 365 -28.52 -17.96 4.37
C ASN A 365 -29.78 -17.08 4.52
N GLU A 366 -29.66 -15.90 5.09
CA GLU A 366 -30.72 -14.90 5.23
C GLU A 366 -30.99 -14.13 3.93
N ARG A 367 -30.20 -14.35 2.88
CA ARG A 367 -30.25 -13.62 1.61
C ARG A 367 -30.05 -12.10 1.74
N ARG A 368 -29.42 -11.64 2.81
CA ARG A 368 -29.01 -10.24 3.00
C ARG A 368 -27.77 -9.89 2.18
N ILE A 369 -26.94 -10.88 1.84
CA ILE A 369 -25.92 -10.81 0.81
C ILE A 369 -26.29 -11.84 -0.26
N LYS A 370 -26.25 -11.43 -1.53
CA LYS A 370 -26.52 -12.33 -2.65
C LYS A 370 -25.27 -13.17 -2.98
N THR A 371 -25.48 -14.42 -3.38
CA THR A 371 -24.38 -15.32 -3.78
C THR A 371 -23.56 -14.73 -4.95
N GLU A 372 -24.23 -14.04 -5.89
CA GLU A 372 -23.59 -13.41 -7.04
C GLU A 372 -22.61 -12.28 -6.60
N ARG A 373 -22.92 -11.58 -5.48
CA ARG A 373 -22.02 -10.58 -4.93
C ARG A 373 -20.76 -11.21 -4.31
N LEU A 374 -20.93 -12.35 -3.62
CA LEU A 374 -19.81 -13.12 -3.10
C LEU A 374 -18.95 -13.69 -4.25
N ASP A 375 -19.59 -14.23 -5.28
CA ASP A 375 -18.90 -14.78 -6.45
C ASP A 375 -18.11 -13.70 -7.21
N ASP A 376 -18.63 -12.46 -7.31
CA ASP A 376 -17.89 -11.32 -7.87
C ASP A 376 -16.67 -10.97 -7.03
N ALA A 377 -16.78 -10.89 -5.69
CA ALA A 377 -15.64 -10.63 -4.81
C ALA A 377 -14.55 -11.70 -4.97
N VAL A 378 -14.92 -12.95 -4.90
CA VAL A 378 -14.01 -14.08 -5.04
C VAL A 378 -13.33 -14.10 -6.41
N ARG A 379 -14.09 -13.84 -7.48
CA ARG A 379 -13.55 -13.73 -8.84
C ARG A 379 -12.45 -12.68 -8.93
N ARG A 380 -12.68 -11.49 -8.38
CA ARG A 380 -11.72 -10.39 -8.36
C ARG A 380 -10.44 -10.76 -7.59
N ILE A 381 -10.59 -11.39 -6.42
CA ILE A 381 -9.47 -11.86 -5.60
C ILE A 381 -8.66 -12.94 -6.33
N LEU A 382 -9.32 -13.94 -6.90
CA LEU A 382 -8.65 -15.02 -7.64
C LEU A 382 -7.95 -14.49 -8.90
N ARG A 383 -8.51 -13.50 -9.57
CA ARG A 383 -7.92 -12.83 -10.72
C ARG A 383 -6.58 -12.18 -10.35
N VAL A 384 -6.51 -11.46 -9.24
CA VAL A 384 -5.26 -10.86 -8.77
C VAL A 384 -4.25 -11.94 -8.38
N LYS A 385 -4.67 -13.02 -7.69
CA LYS A 385 -3.79 -14.16 -7.40
C LYS A 385 -3.22 -14.81 -8.68
N HIS A 386 -4.02 -14.90 -9.73
CA HIS A 386 -3.56 -15.35 -11.05
C HIS A 386 -2.57 -14.38 -11.70
N LYS A 387 -2.88 -13.07 -11.68
CA LYS A 387 -1.98 -12.03 -12.22
C LYS A 387 -0.61 -12.02 -11.53
N LEU A 388 -0.57 -12.36 -10.24
CA LEU A 388 0.64 -12.50 -9.44
C LEU A 388 1.35 -13.86 -9.61
N ASN A 389 0.80 -14.72 -10.46
CA ASN A 389 1.29 -16.08 -10.72
C ASN A 389 1.40 -16.98 -9.46
N LEU A 390 0.57 -16.72 -8.44
CA LEU A 390 0.65 -17.43 -7.15
C LEU A 390 0.22 -18.91 -7.26
N PHE A 391 -0.57 -19.28 -8.27
CA PHE A 391 -0.98 -20.68 -8.47
C PHE A 391 0.16 -21.56 -8.97
N ASP A 392 1.12 -20.99 -9.71
CA ASP A 392 2.27 -21.71 -10.26
C ASP A 392 3.53 -21.49 -9.41
N ILE A 393 3.70 -20.26 -8.85
CA ILE A 393 4.85 -19.88 -8.02
C ILE A 393 4.32 -19.25 -6.72
N PRO A 394 3.86 -20.07 -5.74
CA PRO A 394 3.23 -19.56 -4.53
C PRO A 394 4.19 -18.89 -3.54
N TYR A 395 5.49 -19.22 -3.58
CA TYR A 395 6.53 -18.64 -2.73
C TYR A 395 7.80 -18.37 -3.53
N THR A 396 8.68 -17.54 -2.97
CA THR A 396 9.97 -17.15 -3.57
C THR A 396 11.13 -17.75 -2.79
N ASN A 397 12.30 -17.78 -3.42
CA ASN A 397 13.55 -18.12 -2.75
C ASN A 397 14.44 -16.87 -2.74
N LYS A 398 14.96 -16.48 -1.56
CA LYS A 398 15.84 -15.32 -1.41
C LYS A 398 17.06 -15.32 -2.35
N ASP A 399 17.55 -16.51 -2.69
CA ASP A 399 18.72 -16.65 -3.55
C ASP A 399 18.45 -16.23 -5.01
N ASP A 400 17.18 -16.09 -5.40
CA ASP A 400 16.76 -15.53 -6.70
C ASP A 400 16.84 -13.99 -6.73
N TYR A 401 17.15 -13.34 -5.58
CA TYR A 401 17.18 -11.88 -5.40
C TYR A 401 18.55 -11.36 -4.95
N PRO A 402 19.61 -11.53 -5.74
CA PRO A 402 20.97 -11.17 -5.34
C PRO A 402 21.20 -9.67 -5.13
N ASN A 403 20.30 -8.83 -5.63
CA ASN A 403 20.37 -7.37 -5.45
C ASN A 403 19.60 -6.86 -4.22
N PHE A 404 19.03 -7.73 -3.39
CA PHE A 404 18.37 -7.32 -2.14
C PHE A 404 19.35 -6.56 -1.24
N GLY A 405 18.97 -5.34 -0.79
CA GLY A 405 19.79 -4.49 0.07
C GLY A 405 21.14 -4.09 -0.53
N SER A 406 21.27 -4.10 -1.87
CA SER A 406 22.54 -3.83 -2.55
C SER A 406 22.97 -2.37 -2.44
N GLU A 407 24.28 -2.15 -2.61
CA GLU A 407 24.84 -0.79 -2.70
C GLU A 407 24.19 0.02 -3.83
N SER A 408 23.89 -0.62 -4.97
CA SER A 408 23.18 0.03 -6.07
C SER A 408 21.80 0.54 -5.67
N HIS A 409 21.03 -0.22 -4.86
CA HIS A 409 19.74 0.22 -4.34
C HIS A 409 19.92 1.36 -3.33
N SER A 410 20.90 1.26 -2.42
CA SER A 410 21.23 2.32 -1.46
C SER A 410 21.61 3.63 -2.14
N GLN A 411 22.38 3.58 -3.23
CA GLN A 411 22.74 4.77 -4.00
C GLN A 411 21.53 5.45 -4.66
N LYS A 412 20.52 4.70 -5.10
CA LYS A 412 19.28 5.23 -5.63
C LYS A 412 18.46 5.91 -4.55
N ALA A 413 18.36 5.32 -3.37
CA ALA A 413 17.71 5.92 -2.22
C ALA A 413 18.41 7.20 -1.78
N TYR A 414 19.75 7.22 -1.79
CA TYR A 414 20.54 8.41 -1.51
C TYR A 414 20.26 9.53 -2.55
N ALA A 415 20.22 9.20 -3.83
CA ALA A 415 19.92 10.17 -4.89
C ALA A 415 18.52 10.76 -4.70
N ALA A 416 17.51 9.91 -4.42
CA ALA A 416 16.14 10.35 -4.12
C ALA A 416 16.10 11.29 -2.91
N ALA A 417 16.85 10.98 -1.84
CA ALA A 417 16.94 11.83 -0.65
C ALA A 417 17.62 13.18 -0.96
N ALA A 418 18.69 13.18 -1.75
CA ALA A 418 19.37 14.40 -2.16
C ALA A 418 18.46 15.30 -3.01
N GLU A 419 17.70 14.74 -3.95
CA GLU A 419 16.76 15.48 -4.80
C GLU A 419 15.53 16.00 -4.04
N SER A 420 15.16 15.39 -2.93
CA SER A 420 14.05 15.84 -2.08
C SER A 420 14.36 17.13 -1.33
N ILE A 421 15.65 17.50 -1.20
CA ILE A 421 16.08 18.68 -0.44
C ILE A 421 15.77 19.94 -1.24
N THR A 422 14.84 20.76 -0.73
CA THR A 422 14.36 21.95 -1.41
C THR A 422 14.97 23.21 -0.81
N LEU A 423 15.66 24.02 -1.63
CA LEU A 423 16.22 25.32 -1.23
C LEU A 423 15.13 26.39 -1.19
N LEU A 424 14.54 26.64 -0.02
CA LEU A 424 13.47 27.63 0.14
C LEU A 424 13.98 29.08 0.16
N LYS A 425 15.18 29.31 0.67
CA LYS A 425 15.77 30.64 0.80
C LYS A 425 17.29 30.57 0.89
N ASN A 426 17.97 31.43 0.16
CA ASN A 426 19.45 31.62 0.25
C ASN A 426 19.80 33.08 0.17
N LYS A 427 19.43 33.85 1.23
CA LYS A 427 19.75 35.28 1.31
C LYS A 427 21.24 35.46 1.44
N ASP A 428 21.78 36.46 0.74
CA ASP A 428 23.20 36.84 0.75
C ASP A 428 24.16 35.69 0.36
N LYS A 429 23.67 34.68 -0.35
CA LYS A 429 24.43 33.50 -0.79
C LYS A 429 25.09 32.77 0.40
N LEU A 430 24.39 32.63 1.52
CA LEU A 430 24.89 31.95 2.71
C LEU A 430 25.25 30.49 2.43
N LEU A 431 24.46 29.80 1.60
CA LEU A 431 24.71 28.42 1.19
C LEU A 431 25.44 28.37 -0.16
N PRO A 432 26.35 27.39 -0.37
CA PRO A 432 26.80 26.39 0.60
C PRO A 432 27.62 27.00 1.74
N LEU A 433 27.51 26.41 2.94
CA LEU A 433 28.33 26.83 4.08
C LEU A 433 29.80 26.55 3.80
N LYS A 434 30.66 27.48 4.26
CA LYS A 434 32.12 27.29 4.17
C LYS A 434 32.54 26.19 5.17
N THR A 435 33.52 25.38 4.81
CA THR A 435 34.03 24.28 5.64
C THR A 435 34.60 24.75 6.99
N ASN A 436 35.07 26.01 7.08
CA ASN A 436 35.58 26.62 8.30
C ASN A 436 34.50 27.35 9.12
N SER A 437 33.24 27.22 8.79
CA SER A 437 32.15 27.80 9.56
C SER A 437 31.99 27.11 10.92
N ARG A 438 31.66 27.92 11.94
CA ARG A 438 31.11 27.37 13.20
C ARG A 438 29.62 27.15 13.01
N ILE A 439 29.18 25.93 13.29
CA ILE A 439 27.78 25.52 13.10
C ILE A 439 27.19 25.11 14.43
N MET A 440 25.99 25.58 14.75
CA MET A 440 25.19 25.06 15.84
C MET A 440 24.00 24.34 15.26
N VAL A 441 23.85 23.06 15.58
CA VAL A 441 22.68 22.25 15.25
C VAL A 441 21.72 22.27 16.44
N ILE A 442 20.47 22.67 16.21
CA ILE A 442 19.50 22.89 17.27
C ILE A 442 18.27 22.02 17.04
N GLY A 443 17.72 21.46 18.13
CA GLY A 443 16.46 20.78 18.15
C GLY A 443 16.53 19.33 18.65
N PRO A 444 15.43 18.80 19.19
CA PRO A 444 15.39 17.47 19.83
C PRO A 444 15.55 16.32 18.84
N THR A 445 15.29 16.54 17.56
CA THR A 445 15.38 15.52 16.49
C THR A 445 16.77 15.48 15.85
N ALA A 446 17.61 16.45 16.13
CA ALA A 446 18.88 16.65 15.42
C ALA A 446 19.86 15.48 15.56
N ASN A 447 19.83 14.79 16.71
CA ASN A 447 20.72 13.67 16.99
C ASN A 447 19.97 12.36 17.28
N SER A 448 18.90 12.11 16.54
CA SER A 448 18.06 10.92 16.72
C SER A 448 17.85 10.18 15.40
N LEU A 449 18.26 8.92 15.32
CA LEU A 449 17.99 8.04 14.19
C LEU A 449 16.49 7.71 14.09
N ASN A 450 15.80 7.52 15.21
CA ASN A 450 14.37 7.25 15.23
C ASN A 450 13.56 8.37 14.57
N CYS A 451 13.95 9.63 14.81
CA CYS A 451 13.28 10.77 14.20
C CYS A 451 13.56 10.92 12.69
N LEU A 452 14.67 10.33 12.20
CA LEU A 452 14.96 10.27 10.77
C LEU A 452 14.15 9.19 10.06
N ASN A 453 13.76 8.13 10.75
CA ASN A 453 13.05 7.01 10.16
C ASN A 453 11.63 7.42 9.73
N GLY A 454 10.84 7.96 10.65
CA GLY A 454 9.40 8.16 10.43
C GLY A 454 8.61 6.85 10.41
N ALA A 455 7.31 6.92 10.23
CA ALA A 455 6.45 5.74 10.14
C ALA A 455 6.74 4.91 8.87
N TRP A 456 6.33 3.66 8.90
CA TRP A 456 6.55 2.66 7.84
C TRP A 456 8.03 2.39 7.54
N THR A 457 8.88 2.58 8.55
CA THR A 457 10.31 2.31 8.50
C THR A 457 10.62 1.15 9.43
N HIS A 458 11.08 0.02 8.89
CA HIS A 458 11.26 -1.26 9.59
C HIS A 458 9.98 -1.80 10.24
N THR A 459 9.33 -1.00 11.11
CA THR A 459 8.04 -1.31 11.75
C THR A 459 7.01 -0.22 11.42
N TRP A 460 5.74 -0.41 11.83
CA TRP A 460 4.67 0.55 11.55
C TRP A 460 5.05 1.99 11.97
N GLN A 461 5.47 2.19 13.23
CA GLN A 461 5.83 3.54 13.73
C GLN A 461 7.29 3.92 13.47
N GLY A 462 8.16 2.97 13.12
CA GLY A 462 9.58 3.22 12.88
C GLY A 462 10.38 3.66 14.10
N VAL A 463 9.88 3.41 15.31
CA VAL A 463 10.44 3.96 16.55
C VAL A 463 11.31 2.98 17.33
N ASP A 464 11.39 1.73 16.93
CA ASP A 464 12.16 0.71 17.65
C ASP A 464 13.65 0.84 17.33
N PRO A 465 14.49 1.24 18.31
CA PRO A 465 15.91 1.50 18.07
C PRO A 465 16.72 0.26 17.70
N GLN A 466 16.25 -0.96 18.01
CA GLN A 466 16.97 -2.19 17.66
C GLN A 466 17.10 -2.39 16.15
N TYR A 467 16.20 -1.82 15.34
CA TYR A 467 16.21 -1.94 13.89
C TYR A 467 16.93 -0.78 13.18
N ASN A 468 17.40 0.22 13.92
CA ASN A 468 18.10 1.36 13.33
C ASN A 468 19.40 0.93 12.65
N ASN A 469 19.63 1.41 11.44
CA ASN A 469 20.92 1.26 10.79
C ASN A 469 21.92 2.24 11.42
N THR A 470 22.69 1.75 12.41
CA THR A 470 23.68 2.55 13.14
C THR A 470 24.88 3.01 12.30
N LYS A 471 25.00 2.54 11.04
CA LYS A 471 26.00 3.05 10.08
C LYS A 471 25.59 4.40 9.49
N ASN A 472 24.32 4.74 9.52
CA ASN A 472 23.83 6.03 9.05
C ASN A 472 24.05 7.10 10.13
N PRO A 473 24.60 8.27 9.77
CA PRO A 473 24.75 9.36 10.71
C PRO A 473 23.42 10.04 10.99
N THR A 474 23.26 10.57 12.20
CA THR A 474 22.22 11.57 12.49
C THR A 474 22.53 12.87 11.75
N ILE A 475 21.57 13.82 11.69
CA ILE A 475 21.79 15.14 11.11
C ILE A 475 22.99 15.83 11.79
N TYR A 476 23.01 15.82 13.12
CA TYR A 476 24.14 16.38 13.89
C TYR A 476 25.47 15.72 13.53
N GLN A 477 25.51 14.38 13.49
CA GLN A 477 26.74 13.65 13.15
C GLN A 477 27.21 13.96 11.72
N ALA A 478 26.28 14.02 10.75
CA ALA A 478 26.60 14.35 9.37
C ALA A 478 27.19 15.76 9.24
N VAL A 479 26.59 16.75 9.90
CA VAL A 479 27.10 18.13 9.93
C VAL A 479 28.46 18.19 10.64
N LYS A 480 28.61 17.52 11.79
CA LYS A 480 29.86 17.47 12.57
C LYS A 480 31.02 16.87 11.77
N ASN A 481 30.74 15.83 10.99
CA ASN A 481 31.76 15.18 10.15
C ASN A 481 32.22 16.07 8.97
N SER A 482 31.42 17.07 8.58
CA SER A 482 31.68 17.95 7.44
C SER A 482 32.15 19.35 7.82
N ALA A 483 31.96 19.76 9.06
CA ALA A 483 32.27 21.10 9.56
C ALA A 483 33.54 21.10 10.44
N GLN A 484 34.28 22.22 10.45
CA GLN A 484 35.43 22.40 11.34
C GLN A 484 35.01 22.45 12.83
N SER A 485 33.84 23.01 13.14
CA SER A 485 33.27 23.10 14.48
C SER A 485 31.76 22.97 14.39
N CYS A 486 31.20 22.06 15.20
CA CYS A 486 29.77 21.83 15.27
C CYS A 486 29.35 21.57 16.72
N ASP A 487 28.51 22.43 17.23
CA ASP A 487 27.91 22.31 18.56
C ASP A 487 26.48 21.79 18.43
N LEU A 488 26.02 20.97 19.39
CA LEU A 488 24.65 20.48 19.49
C LEU A 488 23.93 21.15 20.66
N PHE A 489 22.71 21.63 20.42
CA PHE A 489 21.81 22.12 21.45
C PHE A 489 20.43 21.52 21.24
N GLU A 490 20.09 20.48 21.98
CA GLU A 490 18.81 19.76 21.79
C GLU A 490 17.62 20.58 22.29
N GLY A 491 17.79 21.35 23.36
CA GLY A 491 16.77 22.28 23.88
C GLY A 491 15.58 21.60 24.59
N SER A 492 15.11 20.50 24.07
CA SER A 492 14.01 19.69 24.62
C SER A 492 14.26 18.20 24.33
N THR A 493 13.61 17.34 25.10
CA THR A 493 13.64 15.89 24.87
C THR A 493 12.31 15.41 24.35
N MET A 494 12.32 14.54 23.35
CA MET A 494 11.12 13.80 22.92
C MET A 494 11.01 12.53 23.75
N LYS A 495 9.85 12.32 24.39
CA LYS A 495 9.48 11.04 24.98
C LYS A 495 8.33 10.45 24.20
N MET A 496 8.48 9.22 23.76
CA MET A 496 7.35 8.41 23.33
C MET A 496 6.64 7.89 24.57
N VAL A 497 5.37 8.22 24.73
CA VAL A 497 4.52 7.71 25.81
C VAL A 497 3.57 6.68 25.20
N ASN A 498 3.71 5.44 25.61
CA ASN A 498 2.82 4.31 25.24
C ASN A 498 2.61 4.05 23.73
N GLY A 499 3.59 4.43 22.90
CA GLY A 499 3.56 4.10 21.46
C GLY A 499 2.70 4.98 20.57
N ASP A 500 1.82 5.83 21.12
CA ASP A 500 0.84 6.56 20.33
C ASP A 500 1.00 8.09 20.28
N GLU A 501 1.75 8.70 21.19
CA GLU A 501 1.97 10.15 21.19
C GLU A 501 3.40 10.52 21.58
N ALA A 502 4.03 11.41 20.82
CA ALA A 502 5.27 12.05 21.18
C ALA A 502 4.95 13.32 22.00
N ASP A 503 5.10 13.26 23.30
CA ASP A 503 5.03 14.45 24.16
C ASP A 503 6.36 15.20 24.11
N PHE A 504 6.31 16.46 23.71
CA PHE A 504 7.43 17.38 23.81
C PHE A 504 7.49 17.97 25.23
N TYR A 505 8.46 17.52 26.01
CA TYR A 505 8.78 18.17 27.27
C TYR A 505 9.95 19.13 27.09
N SER A 506 9.76 20.41 27.37
CA SER A 506 10.88 21.33 27.55
C SER A 506 11.61 20.96 28.85
N SER A 507 12.83 20.40 28.72
CA SER A 507 13.73 20.39 29.86
C SER A 507 14.26 21.79 30.05
N ASP A 508 13.76 22.46 31.10
CA ASP A 508 14.27 23.72 31.65
C ASP A 508 14.93 24.70 30.66
N LEU A 509 14.13 25.56 30.08
CA LEU A 509 14.60 26.88 29.65
C LEU A 509 15.04 27.67 30.89
N LYS A 510 16.09 27.21 31.56
CA LYS A 510 16.88 28.06 32.45
C LYS A 510 18.02 28.60 31.60
N THR A 511 17.82 29.76 31.09
CA THR A 511 18.87 30.66 30.55
C THR A 511 19.88 30.96 31.59
#